data_55857f59ead30a7806be128d70318b8b
#
_entry.id   55857f59ead30a7806be128d70318b8b
#
_cell.length_a   1.000
_cell.length_b   1.000
_cell.length_c   1.000
_cell.angle_alpha   90.00
_cell.angle_beta   90.00
_cell.angle_gamma   90.00
#
_symmetry.space_group_name_H-M   'P 1'
#
loop_
_entity.id
_entity.type
_entity.pdbx_description
1 polymer ?
#
loop_
_entity_poly.entity_id
_entity_poly.type
_entity_poly.pdbx_seq_one_letter_code
_entity_poly.pdbx_strand_id
1 'polypeptide(L)'
;MRLTVILLSALVFAAVPAGPAMAQALDPASATALAATLKLLQDPAQRSAAISGNPQAAAADQQMQALLASRELQEEFYGLAAAVFSDLVQASGGDTSKMTQAITAGQADPAGFVARLSPGTAERLRAFSEKVAAQKR
;
A
#
# COMPACT_ATOMS: atom_id res chain seq x y z
N MET A 1 -6.72 6.35 12.53
CA MET A 1 -7.70 6.14 11.44
C MET A 1 -7.29 6.82 10.13
N ARG A 2 -6.91 8.10 10.17
CA ARG A 2 -6.47 8.82 8.95
C ARG A 2 -5.28 8.17 8.25
N LEU A 3 -4.34 7.63 9.00
CA LEU A 3 -3.14 6.98 8.45
C LEU A 3 -3.47 5.70 7.67
N THR A 4 -4.40 4.89 8.16
CA THR A 4 -4.83 3.67 7.46
C THR A 4 -5.50 4.00 6.12
N VAL A 5 -6.27 5.07 6.07
CA VAL A 5 -6.89 5.54 4.83
C VAL A 5 -5.83 6.01 3.83
N ILE A 6 -4.82 6.72 4.29
CA ILE A 6 -3.70 7.19 3.45
C ILE A 6 -2.90 6.00 2.91
N LEU A 7 -2.60 5.02 3.77
CA LEU A 7 -1.91 3.79 3.36
C LEU A 7 -2.70 3.04 2.28
N LEU A 8 -4.00 2.91 2.48
CA LEU A 8 -4.90 2.27 1.52
C LEU A 8 -5.00 3.04 0.21
N SER A 9 -5.01 4.37 0.28
CA SER A 9 -5.02 5.21 -0.92
C SER A 9 -3.72 5.05 -1.73
N ALA A 10 -2.58 4.99 -1.05
CA ALA A 10 -1.29 4.74 -1.70
C ALA A 10 -1.25 3.35 -2.38
N LEU A 11 -1.85 2.34 -1.73
CA LEU A 11 -1.96 0.98 -2.29
C LEU A 11 -2.84 0.92 -3.55
N VAL A 12 -3.89 1.72 -3.61
CA VAL A 12 -4.75 1.80 -4.81
C VAL A 12 -3.94 2.27 -6.03
N PHE A 13 -3.08 3.26 -5.87
CA PHE A 13 -2.24 3.75 -6.96
C PHE A 13 -1.20 2.73 -7.43
N ALA A 14 -0.68 1.92 -6.51
CA ALA A 14 0.28 0.88 -6.85
C ALA A 14 -0.37 -0.35 -7.50
N ALA A 15 -1.64 -0.59 -7.22
CA ALA A 15 -2.37 -1.79 -7.63
C ALA A 15 -3.17 -1.64 -8.93
N VAL A 16 -3.13 -0.48 -9.61
CA VAL A 16 -3.86 -0.29 -10.87
C VAL A 16 -3.04 -0.84 -12.04
N PRO A 17 -3.29 -2.06 -12.49
CA PRO A 17 -2.77 -2.50 -13.77
C PRO A 17 -3.54 -1.76 -14.88
N ALA A 18 -2.82 -1.15 -15.79
CA ALA A 18 -3.41 -0.60 -17.00
C ALA A 18 -3.94 -1.77 -17.85
N GLY A 19 -5.24 -2.02 -17.83
CA GLY A 19 -5.87 -3.03 -18.68
C GLY A 19 -7.17 -3.58 -18.11
N PRO A 20 -8.05 -4.11 -18.96
CA PRO A 20 -9.24 -4.81 -18.50
C PRO A 20 -8.83 -6.09 -17.78
N ALA A 21 -8.88 -6.06 -16.45
CA ALA A 21 -8.65 -7.24 -15.65
C ALA A 21 -9.85 -8.19 -15.79
N MET A 22 -9.75 -9.12 -16.66
CA MET A 22 -10.58 -10.31 -16.59
C MET A 22 -10.13 -11.09 -15.35
N ALA A 23 -11.00 -11.13 -14.34
CA ALA A 23 -10.78 -11.88 -13.11
C ALA A 23 -10.58 -13.36 -13.41
N GLN A 24 -9.35 -13.77 -13.49
CA GLN A 24 -8.99 -15.19 -13.56
C GLN A 24 -7.84 -15.46 -12.60
N ALA A 25 -7.84 -16.67 -12.03
CA ALA A 25 -6.74 -17.17 -11.23
C ALA A 25 -5.40 -16.81 -11.86
N LEU A 26 -4.46 -16.35 -11.05
CA LEU A 26 -3.09 -15.95 -11.37
C LEU A 26 -2.62 -16.39 -12.75
N ASP A 27 -2.91 -15.58 -13.76
CA ASP A 27 -2.18 -15.70 -14.99
C ASP A 27 -0.73 -15.20 -14.78
N PRO A 28 0.24 -15.62 -15.61
CA PRO A 28 1.63 -15.20 -15.45
C PRO A 28 1.82 -13.68 -15.50
N ALA A 29 0.99 -12.96 -16.23
CA ALA A 29 1.04 -11.50 -16.35
C ALA A 29 0.61 -10.83 -15.03
N SER A 30 -0.44 -11.30 -14.38
CA SER A 30 -0.89 -10.79 -13.08
C SER A 30 0.12 -11.09 -11.99
N ALA A 31 0.70 -12.30 -11.96
CA ALA A 31 1.74 -12.66 -11.01
C ALA A 31 2.98 -11.76 -11.17
N THR A 32 3.39 -11.47 -12.40
CA THR A 32 4.50 -10.56 -12.70
C THR A 32 4.20 -9.13 -12.25
N ALA A 33 2.97 -8.64 -12.49
CA ALA A 33 2.54 -7.31 -12.07
C ALA A 33 2.54 -7.17 -10.54
N LEU A 34 2.05 -8.18 -9.83
CA LEU A 34 2.06 -8.20 -8.35
C LEU A 34 3.48 -8.20 -7.79
N ALA A 35 4.37 -9.00 -8.35
CA ALA A 35 5.77 -9.05 -7.96
C ALA A 35 6.49 -7.73 -8.25
N ALA A 36 6.21 -7.10 -9.40
CA ALA A 36 6.76 -5.80 -9.74
C ALA A 36 6.28 -4.70 -8.78
N THR A 37 5.01 -4.71 -8.39
CA THR A 37 4.45 -3.77 -7.42
C THR A 37 5.12 -3.93 -6.06
N LEU A 38 5.28 -5.16 -5.60
CA LEU A 38 5.96 -5.43 -4.33
C LEU A 38 7.41 -4.94 -4.34
N LYS A 39 8.13 -5.22 -5.42
CA LYS A 39 9.50 -4.76 -5.62
C LYS A 39 9.59 -3.23 -5.63
N LEU A 40 8.65 -2.56 -6.29
CA LEU A 40 8.56 -1.11 -6.34
C LEU A 40 8.37 -0.51 -4.93
N LEU A 41 7.55 -1.13 -4.09
CA LEU A 41 7.35 -0.69 -2.71
C LEU A 41 8.60 -0.88 -1.84
N GLN A 42 9.42 -1.89 -2.14
CA GLN A 42 10.63 -2.21 -1.37
C GLN A 42 11.87 -1.46 -1.86
N ASP A 43 11.92 -1.05 -3.11
CA ASP A 43 13.11 -0.44 -3.73
C ASP A 43 12.93 1.07 -3.93
N PRO A 44 13.68 1.91 -3.16
CA PRO A 44 13.59 3.37 -3.25
C PRO A 44 13.88 3.93 -4.65
N ALA A 45 14.82 3.33 -5.38
CA ALA A 45 15.19 3.80 -6.72
C ALA A 45 14.05 3.57 -7.72
N GLN A 46 13.39 2.42 -7.65
CA GLN A 46 12.24 2.12 -8.50
C GLN A 46 11.03 2.98 -8.15
N ARG A 47 10.80 3.25 -6.87
CA ARG A 47 9.74 4.19 -6.44
C ARG A 47 9.98 5.57 -7.02
N SER A 48 11.19 6.08 -6.91
CA SER A 48 11.56 7.40 -7.42
C SER A 48 11.32 7.50 -8.92
N ALA A 49 11.70 6.49 -9.69
CA ALA A 49 11.45 6.43 -11.12
C ALA A 49 9.95 6.40 -11.46
N ALA A 50 9.17 5.60 -10.73
CA ALA A 50 7.72 5.52 -10.92
C ALA A 50 7.01 6.81 -10.56
N ILE A 51 7.42 7.49 -9.48
CA ILE A 51 6.89 8.78 -9.05
C ILE A 51 7.17 9.85 -10.11
N SER A 52 8.38 9.88 -10.66
CA SER A 52 8.78 10.84 -11.69
C SER A 52 7.99 10.66 -13.00
N GLY A 53 7.59 9.45 -13.31
CA GLY A 53 6.83 9.12 -14.51
C GLY A 53 5.31 9.26 -14.39
N ASN A 54 4.78 9.50 -13.18
CA ASN A 54 3.34 9.52 -12.93
C ASN A 54 2.94 10.72 -12.05
N PRO A 55 2.21 11.72 -12.60
CA PRO A 55 1.79 12.91 -11.84
C PRO A 55 0.93 12.60 -10.62
N GLN A 56 0.09 11.57 -10.68
CA GLN A 56 -0.75 11.16 -9.54
C GLN A 56 0.09 10.55 -8.42
N ALA A 57 1.08 9.74 -8.78
CA ALA A 57 2.02 9.19 -7.81
C ALA A 57 2.86 10.30 -7.18
N ALA A 58 3.28 11.29 -7.94
CA ALA A 58 4.00 12.46 -7.44
C ALA A 58 3.16 13.27 -6.44
N ALA A 59 1.87 13.48 -6.72
CA ALA A 59 0.96 14.16 -5.81
C ALA A 59 0.77 13.38 -4.51
N ALA A 60 0.60 12.08 -4.58
CA ALA A 60 0.50 11.21 -3.41
C ALA A 60 1.78 11.24 -2.56
N ASP A 61 2.94 11.21 -3.21
CA ASP A 61 4.24 11.31 -2.54
C ASP A 61 4.41 12.64 -1.80
N GLN A 62 4.02 13.75 -2.42
CA GLN A 62 4.04 15.07 -1.79
C GLN A 62 3.14 15.13 -0.56
N GLN A 63 1.93 14.56 -0.63
CA GLN A 63 1.03 14.47 0.52
C GLN A 63 1.63 13.64 1.65
N MET A 64 2.26 12.54 1.30
CA MET A 64 2.96 11.70 2.27
C MET A 64 4.13 12.44 2.93
N GLN A 65 4.93 13.16 2.15
CA GLN A 65 6.03 13.97 2.69
C GLN A 65 5.54 15.07 3.63
N ALA A 66 4.38 15.66 3.35
CA ALA A 66 3.76 16.65 4.23
C ALA A 66 3.27 16.05 5.56
N LEU A 67 2.91 14.77 5.56
CA LEU A 67 2.43 14.06 6.75
C LEU A 67 3.55 13.42 7.56
N LEU A 68 4.60 12.96 6.88
CA LEU A 68 5.73 12.25 7.45
C LEU A 68 6.97 13.15 7.40
N ALA A 69 7.26 13.81 8.50
CA ALA A 69 8.31 14.84 8.56
C ALA A 69 9.74 14.27 8.41
N SER A 70 9.94 12.96 8.61
CA SER A 70 11.25 12.34 8.49
C SER A 70 11.31 11.32 7.35
N ARG A 71 12.49 11.23 6.73
CA ARG A 71 12.77 10.24 5.70
C ARG A 71 12.67 8.81 6.23
N GLU A 72 13.05 8.60 7.48
CA GLU A 72 12.95 7.30 8.14
C GLU A 72 11.51 6.81 8.20
N LEU A 73 10.57 7.68 8.56
CA LEU A 73 9.14 7.36 8.58
C LEU A 73 8.58 7.12 7.18
N GLN A 74 9.08 7.82 6.18
CA GLN A 74 8.69 7.56 4.78
C GLN A 74 9.11 6.15 4.34
N GLU A 75 10.35 5.75 4.64
CA GLU A 75 10.83 4.41 4.32
C GLU A 75 10.08 3.34 5.13
N GLU A 76 9.79 3.59 6.40
CA GLU A 76 8.98 2.70 7.23
C GLU A 76 7.56 2.57 6.69
N PHE A 77 6.97 3.66 6.18
CA PHE A 77 5.67 3.66 5.51
C PHE A 77 5.67 2.73 4.29
N TYR A 78 6.66 2.83 3.43
CA TYR A 78 6.76 1.98 2.24
C TYR A 78 6.98 0.51 2.61
N GLY A 79 7.81 0.23 3.61
CA GLY A 79 8.00 -1.12 4.15
C GLY A 79 6.69 -1.70 4.71
N LEU A 80 5.91 -0.88 5.40
CA LEU A 80 4.60 -1.26 5.91
C LEU A 80 3.59 -1.47 4.76
N ALA A 81 3.59 -0.60 3.75
CA ALA A 81 2.76 -0.76 2.57
C ALA A 81 3.07 -2.07 1.83
N ALA A 82 4.34 -2.45 1.73
CA ALA A 82 4.75 -3.73 1.15
C ALA A 82 4.22 -4.92 1.97
N ALA A 83 4.25 -4.85 3.30
CA ALA A 83 3.71 -5.89 4.17
C ALA A 83 2.20 -6.03 4.04
N VAL A 84 1.46 -4.91 4.02
CA VAL A 84 0.02 -4.90 3.80
C VAL A 84 -0.33 -5.45 2.41
N PHE A 85 0.41 -5.06 1.39
CA PHE A 85 0.22 -5.58 0.03
C PHE A 85 0.42 -7.10 -0.02
N SER A 86 1.47 -7.61 0.61
CA SER A 86 1.74 -9.04 0.70
C SER A 86 0.60 -9.80 1.40
N ASP A 87 0.08 -9.26 2.50
CA ASP A 87 -1.06 -9.85 3.20
C ASP A 87 -2.32 -9.88 2.31
N LEU A 88 -2.56 -8.81 1.54
CA LEU A 88 -3.67 -8.75 0.58
C LEU A 88 -3.53 -9.79 -0.53
N VAL A 89 -2.32 -9.95 -1.07
CA VAL A 89 -2.05 -10.98 -2.09
C VAL A 89 -2.33 -12.36 -1.55
N GLN A 90 -1.88 -12.66 -0.34
CA GLN A 90 -2.13 -13.96 0.30
C GLN A 90 -3.61 -14.19 0.57
N ALA A 91 -4.31 -13.20 1.12
CA ALA A 91 -5.73 -13.31 1.47
C ALA A 91 -6.63 -13.43 0.22
N SER A 92 -6.25 -12.81 -0.88
CA SER A 92 -7.01 -12.86 -2.14
C SER A 92 -6.60 -13.99 -3.07
N GLY A 93 -5.53 -14.71 -2.75
CA GLY A 93 -4.94 -15.71 -3.65
C GLY A 93 -4.37 -15.11 -4.93
N GLY A 94 -4.01 -13.81 -4.90
CA GLY A 94 -3.52 -13.08 -6.06
C GLY A 94 -4.61 -12.52 -6.99
N ASP A 95 -5.87 -12.64 -6.61
CA ASP A 95 -7.01 -12.09 -7.35
C ASP A 95 -7.07 -10.56 -7.17
N THR A 96 -6.74 -9.82 -8.23
CA THR A 96 -6.69 -8.35 -8.20
C THR A 96 -8.06 -7.71 -7.94
N SER A 97 -9.15 -8.34 -8.39
CA SER A 97 -10.51 -7.88 -8.11
C SER A 97 -10.84 -7.95 -6.61
N LYS A 98 -10.50 -9.06 -5.97
CA LYS A 98 -10.65 -9.22 -4.52
C LYS A 98 -9.76 -8.26 -3.72
N MET A 99 -8.54 -8.02 -4.20
CA MET A 99 -7.65 -7.03 -3.59
C MET A 99 -8.25 -5.63 -3.64
N THR A 100 -8.78 -5.22 -4.79
CA THR A 100 -9.44 -3.92 -4.97
C THR A 100 -10.67 -3.79 -4.05
N GLN A 101 -11.49 -4.83 -3.97
CA GLN A 101 -12.63 -4.86 -3.05
C GLN A 101 -12.20 -4.72 -1.59
N ALA A 102 -11.14 -5.42 -1.19
CA ALA A 102 -10.60 -5.34 0.16
C ALA A 102 -10.08 -3.93 0.49
N ILE A 103 -9.40 -3.29 -0.43
CA ILE A 103 -8.91 -1.91 -0.28
C ILE A 103 -10.08 -0.93 -0.16
N THR A 104 -11.08 -1.05 -1.02
CA THR A 104 -12.28 -0.20 -0.99
C THR A 104 -13.06 -0.38 0.30
N ALA A 105 -13.26 -1.62 0.74
CA ALA A 105 -13.88 -1.91 2.03
C ALA A 105 -13.07 -1.36 3.20
N GLY A 106 -11.75 -1.42 3.12
CA GLY A 106 -10.84 -0.88 4.14
C GLY A 106 -10.88 0.65 4.23
N GLN A 107 -11.14 1.35 3.13
CA GLN A 107 -11.35 2.80 3.15
C GLN A 107 -12.62 3.18 3.90
N ALA A 108 -13.68 2.38 3.77
CA ALA A 108 -14.94 2.58 4.49
C ALA A 108 -14.85 2.15 5.96
N ASP A 109 -14.11 1.07 6.25
CA ASP A 109 -13.92 0.54 7.60
C ASP A 109 -12.42 0.22 7.85
N PRO A 110 -11.61 1.23 8.22
CA PRO A 110 -10.18 1.01 8.48
C PRO A 110 -9.90 0.04 9.63
N ALA A 111 -10.71 0.05 10.66
CA ALA A 111 -10.53 -0.84 11.82
C ALA A 111 -10.76 -2.30 11.45
N GLY A 112 -11.81 -2.60 10.69
CA GLY A 112 -12.08 -3.93 10.16
C GLY A 112 -11.01 -4.42 9.20
N PHE A 113 -10.44 -3.52 8.41
CA PHE A 113 -9.31 -3.83 7.53
C PHE A 113 -8.08 -4.27 8.32
N VAL A 114 -7.69 -3.50 9.34
CA VAL A 114 -6.55 -3.82 10.20
C VAL A 114 -6.72 -5.17 10.89
N ALA A 115 -7.95 -5.49 11.31
CA ALA A 115 -8.27 -6.77 11.94
C ALA A 115 -8.07 -7.99 11.02
N ARG A 116 -8.07 -7.77 9.71
CA ARG A 116 -7.83 -8.85 8.71
C ARG A 116 -6.38 -9.03 8.32
N LEU A 117 -5.53 -8.10 8.70
CA LEU A 117 -4.08 -8.21 8.45
C LEU A 117 -3.47 -9.28 9.34
N SER A 118 -2.30 -9.79 8.93
CA SER A 118 -1.52 -10.66 9.80
C SER A 118 -1.18 -9.94 11.10
N PRO A 119 -1.06 -10.64 12.23
CA PRO A 119 -0.79 -10.03 13.54
C PRO A 119 0.46 -9.14 13.52
N GLY A 120 1.52 -9.57 12.86
CA GLY A 120 2.77 -8.81 12.73
C GLY A 120 2.59 -7.50 11.95
N THR A 121 1.84 -7.53 10.85
CA THR A 121 1.54 -6.33 10.05
C THR A 121 0.64 -5.38 10.81
N ALA A 122 -0.38 -5.87 11.50
CA ALA A 122 -1.28 -5.05 12.31
C ALA A 122 -0.53 -4.35 13.45
N GLU A 123 0.38 -5.05 14.11
CA GLU A 123 1.22 -4.48 15.18
C GLU A 123 2.17 -3.40 14.65
N ARG A 124 2.83 -3.65 13.53
CA ARG A 124 3.68 -2.66 12.85
C ARG A 124 2.88 -1.41 12.47
N LEU A 125 1.66 -1.58 11.98
CA LEU A 125 0.77 -0.46 11.63
C LEU A 125 0.42 0.38 12.86
N ARG A 126 0.13 -0.26 14.01
CA ARG A 126 -0.13 0.44 15.28
C ARG A 126 1.10 1.23 15.73
N ALA A 127 2.26 0.58 15.79
CA ALA A 127 3.51 1.22 16.19
C ALA A 127 3.85 2.40 15.29
N PHE A 128 3.65 2.27 14.00
CA PHE A 128 3.84 3.34 13.04
C PHE A 128 2.86 4.52 13.28
N SER A 129 1.60 4.21 13.54
CA SER A 129 0.58 5.23 13.86
C SER A 129 0.95 6.03 15.11
N GLU A 130 1.49 5.38 16.13
CA GLU A 130 1.98 6.02 17.35
C GLU A 130 3.16 6.94 17.08
N LYS A 131 4.11 6.51 16.26
CA LYS A 131 5.25 7.34 15.85
C LYS A 131 4.81 8.60 15.10
N VAL A 132 3.88 8.46 14.18
CA VAL A 132 3.33 9.59 13.43
C VAL A 132 2.56 10.55 14.36
N ALA A 133 1.78 10.02 15.30
CA ALA A 133 1.08 10.82 16.29
C ALA A 133 2.06 11.59 17.21
N ALA A 134 3.16 10.96 17.59
CA ALA A 134 4.21 11.59 18.40
C ALA A 134 4.91 12.73 17.68
N GLN A 135 5.05 12.69 16.37
CA GLN A 135 5.62 13.79 15.58
C GLN A 135 4.77 15.07 15.60
N LYS A 136 3.46 14.95 15.77
CA LYS A 136 2.53 16.08 15.80
C LYS A 136 2.41 16.76 17.14
N ARG A 137 3.11 16.25 18.13
CA ARG A 137 3.20 16.82 19.47
C ARG A 137 4.48 17.62 19.59
#